data_f199d8a48f4ce193dbf42b46cdbe9bd4
#
_entry.id   f199d8a48f4ce193dbf42b46cdbe9bd4
#
_cell.length_a   1.000
_cell.length_b   1.000
_cell.length_c   1.000
_cell.angle_alpha   90.00
_cell.angle_beta   90.00
_cell.angle_gamma   90.00
#
_symmetry.space_group_name_H-M   'P 1'
#
loop_
_entity.id
_entity.type
_entity.pdbx_description
1 polymer ?
#
loop_
_entity_poly.entity_id
_entity_poly.type
_entity_poly.pdbx_seq_one_letter_code
_entity_poly.pdbx_strand_id
1 'polypeptide(L)'
;MDFISRSIQLMGTTITISILHHQADLLLDEVVQLLFLYEKRFSANDDTSELMKINHQAGKQWIQVHPDLFELIELGKQHSLAQNSHLNITIGPLVQTWRIGFSDAKVPQPEEIKYCLSLIEPTFIKLDSTSSSVFLAKEGMKIDLGALAKGYIADKVMEFLKNKGVTSALINLGGNVLTLGINQVSKRPWRIGIQHPKLTRGNNLAILPIVNQSVVTSGIYERTLEKQGHSYHHILDSKTGYPVETNVASLTIVSNRSVDGEIWTTRLFGESPSSILEQVEKEEQIEALGITKDGQLFYSSGLKPELLF
;
A
#
# COMPACT_ATOMS: atom_id res chain seq x y z
N MET A 1 -9.20 -28.84 13.56
CA MET A 1 -9.73 -27.44 13.55
C MET A 1 -9.38 -26.87 12.19
N ASP A 2 -10.33 -26.28 11.49
CA ASP A 2 -10.17 -25.67 10.17
C ASP A 2 -10.03 -24.17 10.29
N PHE A 3 -9.54 -23.52 9.23
CA PHE A 3 -9.53 -22.06 9.16
C PHE A 3 -10.95 -21.53 9.05
N ILE A 4 -11.27 -20.50 9.83
CA ILE A 4 -12.46 -19.69 9.67
C ILE A 4 -12.05 -18.39 8.97
N SER A 5 -12.83 -17.99 7.97
CA SER A 5 -12.53 -16.82 7.14
C SER A 5 -13.69 -15.84 7.15
N ARG A 6 -13.36 -14.54 7.13
CA ARG A 6 -14.31 -13.45 6.96
C ARG A 6 -13.88 -12.60 5.76
N SER A 7 -14.85 -12.28 4.88
CA SER A 7 -14.62 -11.38 3.75
C SER A 7 -15.55 -10.18 3.82
N ILE A 8 -15.01 -8.98 3.60
CA ILE A 8 -15.77 -7.73 3.57
C ILE A 8 -15.30 -6.85 2.41
N GLN A 9 -16.17 -5.95 1.95
CA GLN A 9 -15.83 -4.88 1.01
C GLN A 9 -15.51 -3.61 1.80
N LEU A 10 -14.25 -3.17 1.78
CA LEU A 10 -13.78 -2.00 2.50
C LEU A 10 -12.55 -1.41 1.82
N MET A 11 -12.25 -0.12 2.01
CA MET A 11 -11.07 0.55 1.41
C MET A 11 -10.98 0.37 -0.11
N GLY A 12 -12.12 0.25 -0.79
CA GLY A 12 -12.21 0.07 -2.25
C GLY A 12 -11.73 -1.30 -2.75
N THR A 13 -11.70 -2.32 -1.89
CA THR A 13 -11.27 -3.68 -2.24
C THR A 13 -11.99 -4.76 -1.43
N THR A 14 -11.79 -6.03 -1.82
CA THR A 14 -12.18 -7.18 -0.99
C THR A 14 -11.08 -7.47 0.01
N ILE A 15 -11.43 -7.46 1.29
CA ILE A 15 -10.56 -7.86 2.40
C ILE A 15 -10.98 -9.25 2.87
N THR A 16 -10.02 -10.17 2.96
CA THR A 16 -10.25 -11.52 3.49
C THR A 16 -9.26 -11.82 4.60
N ILE A 17 -9.76 -12.28 5.74
CA ILE A 17 -8.96 -12.68 6.89
C ILE A 17 -9.32 -14.11 7.25
N SER A 18 -8.31 -14.97 7.35
CA SER A 18 -8.43 -16.38 7.70
C SER A 18 -7.58 -16.68 8.93
N ILE A 19 -8.18 -17.19 9.98
CA ILE A 19 -7.49 -17.54 11.23
C ILE A 19 -7.82 -18.96 11.70
N LEU A 20 -6.88 -19.57 12.38
CA LEU A 20 -7.06 -20.85 13.06
C LEU A 20 -7.05 -20.58 14.58
N HIS A 21 -8.25 -20.52 15.19
CA HIS A 21 -8.41 -20.26 16.62
C HIS A 21 -9.76 -20.77 17.12
N HIS A 22 -9.85 -21.18 18.39
CA HIS A 22 -11.10 -21.70 18.97
C HIS A 22 -12.22 -20.64 19.12
N GLN A 23 -11.88 -19.36 19.18
CA GLN A 23 -12.79 -18.22 19.20
C GLN A 23 -12.75 -17.42 17.88
N ALA A 24 -12.55 -18.09 16.75
CA ALA A 24 -12.28 -17.41 15.48
C ALA A 24 -13.38 -16.43 15.07
N ASP A 25 -14.66 -16.81 15.21
CA ASP A 25 -15.79 -15.93 14.83
C ASP A 25 -15.79 -14.63 15.63
N LEU A 26 -15.61 -14.72 16.97
CA LEU A 26 -15.54 -13.54 17.83
C LEU A 26 -14.37 -12.63 17.47
N LEU A 27 -13.18 -13.20 17.26
CA LEU A 27 -11.99 -12.43 16.90
C LEU A 27 -12.12 -11.79 15.51
N LEU A 28 -12.74 -12.46 14.56
CA LEU A 28 -12.99 -11.90 13.23
C LEU A 28 -14.00 -10.75 13.29
N ASP A 29 -14.99 -10.80 14.16
CA ASP A 29 -15.92 -9.68 14.39
C ASP A 29 -15.19 -8.47 15.00
N GLU A 30 -14.30 -8.67 15.99
CA GLU A 30 -13.45 -7.61 16.54
C GLU A 30 -12.51 -7.02 15.46
N VAL A 31 -11.92 -7.85 14.60
CA VAL A 31 -11.08 -7.41 13.48
C VAL A 31 -11.87 -6.56 12.47
N VAL A 32 -13.11 -6.94 12.16
CA VAL A 32 -13.98 -6.15 11.27
C VAL A 32 -14.22 -4.75 11.84
N GLN A 33 -14.48 -4.62 13.15
CA GLN A 33 -14.63 -3.32 13.80
C GLN A 33 -13.33 -2.50 13.74
N LEU A 34 -12.19 -3.15 13.91
CA LEU A 34 -10.88 -2.50 13.82
C LEU A 34 -10.61 -1.98 12.38
N LEU A 35 -10.98 -2.74 11.35
CA LEU A 35 -10.85 -2.32 9.96
C LEU A 35 -11.70 -1.08 9.64
N PHE A 36 -12.96 -1.02 10.11
CA PHE A 36 -13.81 0.17 9.96
C PHE A 36 -13.23 1.38 10.69
N LEU A 37 -12.66 1.18 11.89
CA LEU A 37 -12.02 2.24 12.64
C LEU A 37 -10.84 2.85 11.86
N TYR A 38 -9.98 2.01 11.28
CA TYR A 38 -8.83 2.48 10.50
C TYR A 38 -9.23 3.12 9.17
N GLU A 39 -10.25 2.60 8.48
CA GLU A 39 -10.78 3.27 7.28
C GLU A 39 -11.23 4.69 7.62
N LYS A 40 -12.03 4.86 8.69
CA LYS A 40 -12.48 6.18 9.15
C LYS A 40 -11.34 7.08 9.60
N ARG A 41 -10.22 6.53 10.04
CA ARG A 41 -9.04 7.30 10.44
C ARG A 41 -8.19 7.73 9.25
N PHE A 42 -7.95 6.85 8.28
CA PHE A 42 -6.93 7.02 7.23
C PHE A 42 -7.48 7.39 5.85
N SER A 43 -8.80 7.40 5.66
CA SER A 43 -9.39 7.66 4.34
C SER A 43 -9.16 9.09 3.87
N ALA A 44 -8.62 9.23 2.64
CA ALA A 44 -8.56 10.50 1.92
C ALA A 44 -9.83 10.79 1.10
N ASN A 45 -10.83 9.88 1.14
CA ASN A 45 -12.08 9.96 0.37
C ASN A 45 -13.32 10.09 1.26
N ASP A 46 -13.18 10.09 2.57
CA ASP A 46 -14.25 10.36 3.54
C ASP A 46 -13.97 11.69 4.22
N ASP A 47 -14.74 12.72 3.90
CA ASP A 47 -14.59 14.08 4.43
C ASP A 47 -14.67 14.15 5.96
N THR A 48 -15.24 13.13 6.61
CA THR A 48 -15.35 13.03 8.07
C THR A 48 -14.17 12.32 8.72
N SER A 49 -13.25 11.77 7.92
CA SER A 49 -12.07 11.05 8.41
C SER A 49 -11.12 11.93 9.22
N GLU A 50 -10.31 11.29 10.04
CA GLU A 50 -9.29 12.00 10.82
C GLU A 50 -8.21 12.61 9.93
N LEU A 51 -7.79 11.90 8.86
CA LEU A 51 -6.86 12.41 7.84
C LEU A 51 -7.42 13.65 7.13
N MET A 52 -8.71 13.64 6.77
CA MET A 52 -9.33 14.79 6.10
C MET A 52 -9.44 16.03 7.00
N LYS A 53 -9.51 15.87 8.32
CA LYS A 53 -9.41 17.03 9.24
C LYS A 53 -8.07 17.74 9.09
N ILE A 54 -6.97 17.01 8.92
CA ILE A 54 -5.65 17.60 8.65
C ILE A 54 -5.68 18.34 7.31
N ASN A 55 -6.16 17.67 6.25
CA ASN A 55 -6.21 18.23 4.90
C ASN A 55 -7.05 19.51 4.80
N HIS A 56 -8.19 19.58 5.49
CA HIS A 56 -9.06 20.77 5.51
C HIS A 56 -8.44 21.94 6.27
N GLN A 57 -7.49 21.68 7.16
CA GLN A 57 -6.83 22.70 7.97
C GLN A 57 -5.42 23.07 7.46
N ALA A 58 -5.06 22.60 6.27
CA ALA A 58 -3.79 22.93 5.62
C ALA A 58 -3.62 24.47 5.51
N GLY A 59 -2.47 24.97 5.94
CA GLY A 59 -2.14 26.39 6.00
C GLY A 59 -2.77 27.16 7.15
N LYS A 60 -3.60 26.53 8.00
CA LYS A 60 -4.41 27.26 9.01
C LYS A 60 -4.00 26.96 10.44
N GLN A 61 -3.97 25.68 10.84
CA GLN A 61 -3.70 25.30 12.24
C GLN A 61 -3.16 23.87 12.37
N TRP A 62 -2.55 23.60 13.52
CA TRP A 62 -2.16 22.27 13.97
C TRP A 62 -3.39 21.43 14.29
N ILE A 63 -3.36 20.14 13.92
CA ILE A 63 -4.39 19.18 14.24
C ILE A 63 -3.78 18.04 15.05
N GLN A 64 -4.28 17.86 16.27
CA GLN A 64 -3.95 16.68 17.06
C GLN A 64 -4.71 15.48 16.52
N VAL A 65 -4.00 14.35 16.38
CA VAL A 65 -4.52 13.12 15.79
C VAL A 65 -4.22 11.91 16.68
N HIS A 66 -4.87 10.79 16.36
CA HIS A 66 -4.56 9.53 17.03
C HIS A 66 -3.10 9.11 16.76
N PRO A 67 -2.39 8.53 17.74
CA PRO A 67 -0.99 8.10 17.58
C PRO A 67 -0.73 7.24 16.34
N ASP A 68 -1.63 6.33 15.98
CA ASP A 68 -1.47 5.49 14.77
C ASP A 68 -1.48 6.31 13.47
N LEU A 69 -2.31 7.37 13.38
CA LEU A 69 -2.30 8.26 12.20
C LEU A 69 -1.02 9.10 12.19
N PHE A 70 -0.60 9.58 13.35
CA PHE A 70 0.64 10.32 13.49
C PHE A 70 1.84 9.48 13.06
N GLU A 71 1.97 8.25 13.59
CA GLU A 71 3.03 7.29 13.24
C GLU A 71 3.08 7.03 11.73
N LEU A 72 1.92 6.78 11.09
CA LEU A 72 1.86 6.52 9.67
C LEU A 72 2.25 7.74 8.82
N ILE A 73 1.87 8.95 9.23
CA ILE A 73 2.27 10.20 8.57
C ILE A 73 3.78 10.44 8.76
N GLU A 74 4.32 10.22 9.94
CA GLU A 74 5.75 10.35 10.21
C GLU A 74 6.57 9.40 9.35
N LEU A 75 6.19 8.11 9.31
CA LEU A 75 6.80 7.10 8.46
C LEU A 75 6.71 7.48 6.98
N GLY A 76 5.52 7.87 6.52
CA GLY A 76 5.30 8.31 5.14
C GLY A 76 6.12 9.54 4.77
N LYS A 77 6.25 10.53 5.66
CA LYS A 77 7.09 11.70 5.46
C LYS A 77 8.57 11.32 5.35
N GLN A 78 9.06 10.46 6.26
CA GLN A 78 10.44 10.00 6.25
C GLN A 78 10.79 9.35 4.90
N HIS A 79 9.96 8.45 4.41
CA HIS A 79 10.17 7.77 3.14
C HIS A 79 9.89 8.65 1.91
N SER A 80 9.05 9.68 2.03
CA SER A 80 8.88 10.68 0.97
C SER A 80 10.13 11.58 0.79
N LEU A 81 10.90 11.78 1.85
CA LEU A 81 12.15 12.56 1.84
C LEU A 81 13.39 11.71 1.54
N ALA A 82 13.26 10.40 1.46
CA ALA A 82 14.38 9.51 1.17
C ALA A 82 14.92 9.73 -0.25
N GLN A 83 16.22 9.56 -0.40
CA GLN A 83 16.87 9.71 -1.70
C GLN A 83 16.27 8.75 -2.75
N ASN A 84 16.06 9.24 -3.96
CA ASN A 84 15.49 8.50 -5.09
C ASN A 84 14.11 7.86 -4.81
N SER A 85 13.36 8.39 -3.86
CA SER A 85 12.03 7.89 -3.58
C SER A 85 11.00 8.40 -4.60
N HIS A 86 10.17 7.48 -5.13
CA HIS A 86 8.94 7.83 -5.86
C HIS A 86 7.74 7.93 -4.92
N LEU A 87 7.86 7.46 -3.67
CA LEU A 87 6.84 7.68 -2.65
C LEU A 87 6.78 9.15 -2.24
N ASN A 88 5.59 9.73 -2.25
CA ASN A 88 5.35 11.07 -1.73
C ASN A 88 3.94 11.17 -1.16
N ILE A 89 3.82 11.22 0.18
CA ILE A 89 2.50 11.28 0.81
C ILE A 89 1.79 12.64 0.65
N THR A 90 2.45 13.69 0.16
CA THR A 90 1.78 14.96 -0.16
C THR A 90 1.15 14.96 -1.55
N ILE A 91 1.10 13.82 -2.24
CA ILE A 91 0.56 13.63 -3.59
C ILE A 91 -0.98 13.81 -3.68
N GLY A 92 -1.66 13.97 -2.56
CA GLY A 92 -3.12 14.07 -2.47
C GLY A 92 -3.78 15.03 -3.47
N PRO A 93 -3.25 16.24 -3.76
CA PRO A 93 -3.81 17.12 -4.78
C PRO A 93 -3.88 16.49 -6.16
N LEU A 94 -2.83 15.75 -6.59
CA LEU A 94 -2.83 15.03 -7.88
C LEU A 94 -3.82 13.87 -7.89
N VAL A 95 -3.79 13.03 -6.86
CA VAL A 95 -4.69 11.87 -6.74
C VAL A 95 -6.15 12.32 -6.84
N GLN A 96 -6.52 13.40 -6.14
CA GLN A 96 -7.88 13.94 -6.18
C GLN A 96 -8.23 14.66 -7.49
N THR A 97 -7.26 15.11 -8.27
CA THR A 97 -7.49 15.76 -9.57
C THR A 97 -7.62 14.73 -10.68
N TRP A 98 -6.79 13.70 -10.71
CA TRP A 98 -6.87 12.58 -11.65
C TRP A 98 -8.04 11.64 -11.40
N ARG A 99 -8.30 11.27 -10.16
CA ARG A 99 -9.36 10.35 -9.73
C ARG A 99 -9.33 8.98 -10.42
N ILE A 100 -8.16 8.50 -10.85
CA ILE A 100 -8.02 7.20 -11.52
C ILE A 100 -8.54 6.07 -10.62
N GLY A 101 -9.45 5.25 -11.16
CA GLY A 101 -10.15 4.19 -10.42
C GLY A 101 -11.50 4.60 -9.84
N PHE A 102 -11.94 5.85 -10.04
CA PHE A 102 -13.27 6.34 -9.68
C PHE A 102 -14.09 6.66 -10.93
N SER A 103 -15.41 6.75 -10.79
CA SER A 103 -16.33 7.00 -11.90
C SER A 103 -16.16 8.37 -12.55
N ASP A 104 -15.58 9.34 -11.85
CA ASP A 104 -15.31 10.71 -12.28
C ASP A 104 -13.85 10.93 -12.68
N ALA A 105 -13.10 9.85 -12.99
CA ALA A 105 -11.72 9.93 -13.46
C ALA A 105 -11.58 10.77 -14.71
N LYS A 106 -10.57 11.63 -14.75
CA LYS A 106 -10.29 12.51 -15.88
C LYS A 106 -8.79 12.65 -16.13
N VAL A 107 -8.41 13.05 -17.34
CA VAL A 107 -7.08 13.57 -17.63
C VAL A 107 -7.11 15.07 -17.32
N PRO A 108 -6.36 15.56 -16.31
CA PRO A 108 -6.35 16.97 -15.94
C PRO A 108 -5.71 17.84 -17.02
N GLN A 109 -6.05 19.14 -17.05
CA GLN A 109 -5.35 20.11 -17.87
C GLN A 109 -3.95 20.40 -17.31
N PRO A 110 -2.98 20.78 -18.16
CA PRO A 110 -1.61 21.06 -17.73
C PRO A 110 -1.52 22.09 -16.59
N GLU A 111 -2.39 23.08 -16.58
CA GLU A 111 -2.47 24.12 -15.56
C GLU A 111 -2.94 23.56 -14.21
N GLU A 112 -3.90 22.63 -14.21
CA GLU A 112 -4.35 21.92 -13.00
C GLU A 112 -3.19 21.10 -12.41
N ILE A 113 -2.44 20.38 -13.27
CA ILE A 113 -1.27 19.59 -12.86
C ILE A 113 -0.20 20.51 -12.24
N LYS A 114 0.14 21.61 -12.93
CA LYS A 114 1.13 22.57 -12.43
C LYS A 114 0.74 23.16 -11.07
N TYR A 115 -0.54 23.46 -10.89
CA TYR A 115 -1.05 23.92 -9.59
C TYR A 115 -0.88 22.82 -8.53
N CYS A 116 -1.29 21.58 -8.80
CA CYS A 116 -1.13 20.46 -7.85
C CYS A 116 0.34 20.25 -7.48
N LEU A 117 1.26 20.26 -8.46
CA LEU A 117 2.70 20.12 -8.22
C LEU A 117 3.25 21.19 -7.27
N SER A 118 2.73 22.41 -7.33
CA SER A 118 3.12 23.49 -6.42
C SER A 118 2.75 23.23 -4.95
N LEU A 119 1.86 22.26 -4.69
CA LEU A 119 1.37 21.88 -3.35
C LEU A 119 2.05 20.62 -2.82
N ILE A 120 2.87 19.95 -3.64
CA ILE A 120 3.48 18.65 -3.30
C ILE A 120 4.91 18.88 -2.81
N GLU A 121 5.06 18.94 -1.48
CA GLU A 121 6.36 19.15 -0.83
C GLU A 121 6.34 18.54 0.59
N PRO A 122 6.97 17.37 0.80
CA PRO A 122 6.94 16.67 2.10
C PRO A 122 7.59 17.45 3.25
N THR A 123 8.52 18.38 2.96
CA THR A 123 9.16 19.23 3.99
C THR A 123 8.17 20.18 4.66
N PHE A 124 7.02 20.45 4.01
CA PHE A 124 5.95 21.29 4.53
C PHE A 124 5.01 20.55 5.50
N ILE A 125 5.15 19.24 5.67
CA ILE A 125 4.53 18.52 6.79
C ILE A 125 5.34 18.83 8.05
N LYS A 126 4.73 19.46 9.05
CA LYS A 126 5.32 19.68 10.37
C LYS A 126 4.69 18.74 11.36
N LEU A 127 5.51 18.14 12.22
CA LEU A 127 5.12 17.13 13.19
C LEU A 127 5.54 17.57 14.58
N ASP A 128 4.64 17.42 15.55
CA ASP A 128 4.93 17.55 16.98
C ASP A 128 4.63 16.21 17.66
N SER A 129 5.69 15.46 17.98
CA SER A 129 5.58 14.13 18.59
C SER A 129 5.09 14.20 20.05
N THR A 130 5.23 15.33 20.72
CA THR A 130 4.80 15.48 22.13
C THR A 130 3.29 15.50 22.26
N SER A 131 2.61 16.05 21.27
CA SER A 131 1.14 16.18 21.25
C SER A 131 0.48 15.31 20.16
N SER A 132 1.25 14.52 19.38
CA SER A 132 0.77 13.83 18.19
C SER A 132 0.02 14.76 17.24
N SER A 133 0.60 15.95 16.96
CA SER A 133 -0.02 16.96 16.13
C SER A 133 0.66 17.12 14.79
N VAL A 134 -0.14 17.41 13.75
CA VAL A 134 0.30 17.57 12.37
C VAL A 134 -0.14 18.95 11.86
N PHE A 135 0.76 19.64 11.15
CA PHE A 135 0.47 20.89 10.46
C PHE A 135 0.99 20.82 9.01
N LEU A 136 0.13 21.11 8.07
CA LEU A 136 0.50 21.30 6.67
C LEU A 136 0.73 22.80 6.43
N ALA A 137 1.97 23.17 6.11
CA ALA A 137 2.40 24.56 6.13
C ALA A 137 1.87 25.43 4.97
N LYS A 138 1.22 24.83 3.97
CA LYS A 138 0.69 25.54 2.80
C LYS A 138 -0.78 25.21 2.59
N GLU A 139 -1.60 26.23 2.37
CA GLU A 139 -3.01 26.04 2.03
C GLU A 139 -3.17 25.27 0.71
N GLY A 140 -4.12 24.33 0.68
CA GLY A 140 -4.37 23.45 -0.46
C GLY A 140 -3.53 22.17 -0.50
N MET A 141 -2.50 22.04 0.36
CA MET A 141 -1.82 20.75 0.55
C MET A 141 -2.79 19.66 1.00
N LYS A 142 -2.52 18.42 0.58
CA LYS A 142 -3.27 17.25 1.03
C LYS A 142 -2.34 16.06 1.18
N ILE A 143 -2.43 15.37 2.31
CA ILE A 143 -1.83 14.05 2.52
C ILE A 143 -2.76 12.99 1.92
N ASP A 144 -2.17 12.03 1.22
CA ASP A 144 -2.81 10.79 0.81
C ASP A 144 -1.96 9.61 1.32
N LEU A 145 -2.58 8.69 2.05
CA LEU A 145 -1.94 7.52 2.63
C LEU A 145 -2.29 6.22 1.90
N GLY A 146 -2.96 6.32 0.74
CA GLY A 146 -3.43 5.16 -0.01
C GLY A 146 -2.35 4.14 -0.39
N ALA A 147 -1.10 4.62 -0.53
CA ALA A 147 0.07 3.78 -0.80
C ALA A 147 0.68 3.11 0.46
N LEU A 148 0.16 3.37 1.66
CA LEU A 148 0.75 2.90 2.93
C LEU A 148 -0.30 2.25 3.85
N ALA A 149 -1.52 2.78 3.82
CA ALA A 149 -2.54 2.50 4.83
C ALA A 149 -2.89 1.01 4.94
N LYS A 150 -3.00 0.29 3.81
CA LYS A 150 -3.35 -1.15 3.84
C LYS A 150 -2.28 -1.97 4.54
N GLY A 151 -1.00 -1.71 4.25
CA GLY A 151 0.12 -2.39 4.90
C GLY A 151 0.14 -2.14 6.41
N TYR A 152 0.00 -0.88 6.81
CA TYR A 152 -0.04 -0.50 8.22
C TYR A 152 -1.23 -1.14 8.95
N ILE A 153 -2.41 -1.14 8.34
CA ILE A 153 -3.61 -1.77 8.90
C ILE A 153 -3.41 -3.29 9.04
N ALA A 154 -2.82 -3.94 8.03
CA ALA A 154 -2.52 -5.38 8.10
C ALA A 154 -1.61 -5.69 9.29
N ASP A 155 -0.57 -4.88 9.53
CA ASP A 155 0.34 -5.04 10.66
C ASP A 155 -0.39 -4.87 12.00
N LYS A 156 -1.24 -3.84 12.15
CA LYS A 156 -2.03 -3.62 13.39
C LYS A 156 -3.05 -4.74 13.64
N VAL A 157 -3.73 -5.23 12.59
CA VAL A 157 -4.63 -6.39 12.70
C VAL A 157 -3.86 -7.65 13.10
N MET A 158 -2.67 -7.86 12.51
CA MET A 158 -1.83 -9.01 12.85
C MET A 158 -1.33 -8.94 14.29
N GLU A 159 -0.93 -7.77 14.76
CA GLU A 159 -0.55 -7.52 16.15
C GLU A 159 -1.72 -7.84 17.10
N PHE A 160 -2.92 -7.36 16.80
CA PHE A 160 -4.14 -7.68 17.55
C PHE A 160 -4.35 -9.20 17.63
N LEU A 161 -4.30 -9.91 16.52
CA LEU A 161 -4.50 -11.37 16.46
C LEU A 161 -3.43 -12.13 17.26
N LYS A 162 -2.15 -11.72 17.17
CA LYS A 162 -1.06 -12.29 18.00
C LYS A 162 -1.32 -12.11 19.49
N ASN A 163 -1.76 -10.92 19.91
CA ASN A 163 -2.08 -10.62 21.31
C ASN A 163 -3.28 -11.43 21.84
N LYS A 164 -4.16 -11.92 20.95
CA LYS A 164 -5.25 -12.83 21.27
C LYS A 164 -4.86 -14.32 21.20
N GLY A 165 -3.58 -14.64 20.98
CA GLY A 165 -3.08 -16.01 20.95
C GLY A 165 -3.24 -16.75 19.62
N VAL A 166 -3.59 -16.07 18.55
CA VAL A 166 -3.61 -16.66 17.20
C VAL A 166 -2.19 -16.96 16.74
N THR A 167 -1.93 -18.17 16.26
CA THR A 167 -0.60 -18.64 15.82
C THR A 167 -0.53 -18.98 14.33
N SER A 168 -1.67 -18.98 13.65
CA SER A 168 -1.75 -19.23 12.21
C SER A 168 -2.87 -18.39 11.60
N ALA A 169 -2.50 -17.46 10.73
CA ALA A 169 -3.41 -16.54 10.06
C ALA A 169 -2.90 -16.11 8.68
N LEU A 170 -3.84 -15.73 7.82
CA LEU A 170 -3.59 -15.04 6.56
C LEU A 170 -4.54 -13.85 6.46
N ILE A 171 -3.97 -12.67 6.24
CA ILE A 171 -4.69 -11.42 5.97
C ILE A 171 -4.43 -11.05 4.50
N ASN A 172 -5.49 -10.73 3.76
CA ASN A 172 -5.40 -10.23 2.39
C ASN A 172 -6.24 -8.96 2.24
N LEU A 173 -5.60 -7.81 2.10
CA LEU A 173 -6.22 -6.52 1.88
C LEU A 173 -6.06 -6.11 0.40
N GLY A 174 -6.84 -6.78 -0.49
CA GLY A 174 -6.85 -6.44 -1.91
C GLY A 174 -5.53 -6.71 -2.63
N GLY A 175 -4.85 -7.81 -2.29
CA GLY A 175 -3.57 -8.21 -2.86
C GLY A 175 -2.36 -7.88 -1.98
N ASN A 176 -2.52 -7.06 -0.94
CA ASN A 176 -1.56 -6.96 0.15
C ASN A 176 -1.79 -8.14 1.09
N VAL A 177 -0.87 -9.10 1.12
CA VAL A 177 -1.00 -10.34 1.90
C VAL A 177 0.00 -10.34 3.05
N LEU A 178 -0.46 -10.65 4.27
CA LEU A 178 0.37 -10.82 5.46
C LEU A 178 0.05 -12.18 6.11
N THR A 179 1.09 -12.94 6.48
CA THR A 179 0.95 -14.28 7.05
C THR A 179 1.48 -14.37 8.46
N LEU A 180 0.87 -15.23 9.28
CA LEU A 180 1.35 -15.62 10.61
C LEU A 180 1.54 -17.12 10.66
N GLY A 181 2.71 -17.53 11.12
CA GLY A 181 3.09 -18.94 11.22
C GLY A 181 3.03 -19.66 9.86
N ILE A 182 3.03 -20.98 9.92
CA ILE A 182 2.74 -21.84 8.76
C ILE A 182 1.23 -22.07 8.65
N ASN A 183 0.77 -22.51 7.50
CA ASN A 183 -0.58 -23.06 7.36
C ASN A 183 -0.68 -24.35 8.19
N GLN A 184 -1.32 -24.27 9.35
CA GLN A 184 -1.40 -25.38 10.33
C GLN A 184 -2.24 -26.55 9.86
N VAL A 185 -3.10 -26.38 8.85
CA VAL A 185 -3.89 -27.50 8.26
C VAL A 185 -3.01 -28.30 7.31
N SER A 186 -2.29 -27.65 6.39
CA SER A 186 -1.38 -28.33 5.46
C SER A 186 0.00 -28.67 6.05
N LYS A 187 0.35 -28.11 7.21
CA LYS A 187 1.68 -28.17 7.86
C LYS A 187 2.83 -27.67 6.98
N ARG A 188 2.56 -26.70 6.11
CA ARG A 188 3.51 -26.14 5.14
C ARG A 188 3.50 -24.62 5.19
N PRO A 189 4.53 -23.93 4.63
CA PRO A 189 4.47 -22.51 4.37
C PRO A 189 3.19 -22.10 3.62
N TRP A 190 2.73 -20.89 3.80
CA TRP A 190 1.67 -20.32 2.99
C TRP A 190 2.16 -20.17 1.55
N ARG A 191 1.33 -20.55 0.59
CA ARG A 191 1.64 -20.49 -0.85
C ARG A 191 0.95 -19.26 -1.44
N ILE A 192 1.72 -18.20 -1.63
CA ILE A 192 1.20 -16.92 -2.14
C ILE A 192 1.48 -16.82 -3.64
N GLY A 193 0.40 -16.76 -4.43
CA GLY A 193 0.49 -16.62 -5.89
C GLY A 193 0.82 -15.20 -6.32
N ILE A 194 1.77 -15.05 -7.23
CA ILE A 194 2.09 -13.78 -7.89
C ILE A 194 1.33 -13.72 -9.20
N GLN A 195 0.37 -12.80 -9.29
CA GLN A 195 -0.54 -12.61 -10.41
C GLN A 195 0.22 -12.34 -11.72
N HIS A 196 -0.18 -13.02 -12.79
CA HIS A 196 0.30 -12.72 -14.13
C HIS A 196 -0.31 -11.38 -14.63
N PRO A 197 0.51 -10.38 -15.05
CA PRO A 197 0.02 -9.02 -15.32
C PRO A 197 -0.97 -8.90 -16.50
N LYS A 198 -0.94 -9.85 -17.44
CA LYS A 198 -1.76 -9.84 -18.67
C LYS A 198 -2.92 -10.83 -18.66
N LEU A 199 -3.02 -11.69 -17.64
CA LEU A 199 -4.08 -12.70 -17.54
C LEU A 199 -5.11 -12.33 -16.49
N THR A 200 -6.28 -12.94 -16.59
CA THR A 200 -7.36 -12.74 -15.61
C THR A 200 -6.91 -13.13 -14.21
N ARG A 201 -7.50 -12.48 -13.19
CA ARG A 201 -7.16 -12.73 -11.78
C ARG A 201 -7.28 -14.22 -11.43
N GLY A 202 -6.30 -14.74 -10.69
CA GLY A 202 -6.15 -16.15 -10.35
C GLY A 202 -5.14 -16.93 -11.22
N ASN A 203 -4.70 -16.36 -12.34
CA ASN A 203 -3.60 -16.94 -13.11
C ASN A 203 -2.27 -16.40 -12.57
N ASN A 204 -1.54 -17.24 -11.87
CA ASN A 204 -0.28 -16.88 -11.25
C ASN A 204 0.91 -17.24 -12.14
N LEU A 205 1.93 -16.41 -12.15
CA LEU A 205 3.22 -16.64 -12.84
C LEU A 205 4.21 -17.36 -11.93
N ALA A 206 4.12 -17.12 -10.64
CA ALA A 206 4.98 -17.72 -9.64
C ALA A 206 4.21 -17.93 -8.33
N ILE A 207 4.75 -18.80 -7.46
CA ILE A 207 4.28 -19.00 -6.10
C ILE A 207 5.45 -18.77 -5.15
N LEU A 208 5.20 -17.98 -4.10
CA LEU A 208 6.15 -17.75 -3.01
C LEU A 208 5.73 -18.53 -1.77
N PRO A 209 6.61 -19.42 -1.23
CA PRO A 209 6.39 -20.05 0.07
C PRO A 209 6.73 -19.06 1.19
N ILE A 210 5.74 -18.65 1.97
CA ILE A 210 5.83 -17.55 2.96
C ILE A 210 5.51 -18.03 4.36
N VAL A 211 6.28 -17.53 5.35
CA VAL A 211 6.06 -17.75 6.80
C VAL A 211 6.38 -16.46 7.55
N ASN A 212 5.43 -15.92 8.30
CA ASN A 212 5.58 -14.69 9.09
C ASN A 212 6.05 -13.46 8.29
N GLN A 213 5.68 -13.39 7.03
CA GLN A 213 6.07 -12.29 6.14
C GLN A 213 4.86 -11.75 5.38
N SER A 214 5.04 -10.58 4.84
CA SER A 214 4.11 -9.90 3.93
C SER A 214 4.56 -10.08 2.49
N VAL A 215 3.58 -10.10 1.57
CA VAL A 215 3.76 -10.05 0.12
C VAL A 215 2.87 -8.93 -0.40
N VAL A 216 3.46 -7.84 -0.83
CA VAL A 216 2.75 -6.67 -1.34
C VAL A 216 3.11 -6.46 -2.80
N THR A 217 2.11 -6.31 -3.65
CA THR A 217 2.31 -6.07 -5.09
C THR A 217 1.65 -4.77 -5.52
N SER A 218 2.43 -3.91 -6.17
CA SER A 218 1.95 -2.78 -6.95
C SER A 218 2.00 -3.10 -8.44
N GLY A 219 0.94 -2.80 -9.19
CA GLY A 219 0.86 -3.09 -10.62
C GLY A 219 0.10 -2.02 -11.40
N ILE A 220 0.57 -1.71 -12.61
CA ILE A 220 -0.04 -0.67 -13.48
C ILE A 220 -1.43 -1.07 -13.99
N TYR A 221 -1.79 -2.34 -13.92
CA TYR A 221 -3.04 -2.91 -14.44
C TYR A 221 -4.19 -2.91 -13.40
N GLU A 222 -3.93 -2.56 -12.15
CA GLU A 222 -4.94 -2.62 -11.07
C GLU A 222 -6.02 -1.54 -11.22
N ARG A 223 -5.63 -0.32 -11.59
CA ARG A 223 -6.56 0.79 -11.84
C ARG A 223 -6.04 1.62 -13.00
N THR A 224 -6.85 1.76 -14.06
CA THR A 224 -6.50 2.50 -15.26
C THR A 224 -7.63 3.43 -15.68
N LEU A 225 -7.28 4.49 -16.39
CA LEU A 225 -8.17 5.39 -17.11
C LEU A 225 -7.81 5.30 -18.60
N GLU A 226 -8.73 4.80 -19.42
CA GLU A 226 -8.59 4.79 -20.86
C GLU A 226 -9.18 6.08 -21.47
N LYS A 227 -8.36 6.88 -22.13
CA LYS A 227 -8.79 8.14 -22.73
C LYS A 227 -8.03 8.42 -24.04
N GLN A 228 -8.77 8.62 -25.13
CA GLN A 228 -8.20 8.98 -26.45
C GLN A 228 -7.09 8.03 -26.93
N GLY A 229 -7.23 6.72 -26.68
CA GLY A 229 -6.24 5.71 -27.07
C GLY A 229 -5.01 5.62 -26.16
N HIS A 230 -4.97 6.39 -25.08
CA HIS A 230 -3.93 6.30 -24.04
C HIS A 230 -4.49 5.66 -22.78
N SER A 231 -3.66 4.82 -22.13
CA SER A 231 -3.95 4.20 -20.83
C SER A 231 -3.13 4.88 -19.74
N TYR A 232 -3.81 5.41 -18.73
CA TYR A 232 -3.21 6.10 -17.59
C TYR A 232 -3.44 5.26 -16.34
N HIS A 233 -2.37 4.77 -15.73
CA HIS A 233 -2.48 4.02 -14.47
C HIS A 233 -2.40 4.95 -13.25
N HIS A 234 -2.86 4.46 -12.11
CA HIS A 234 -3.02 5.23 -10.87
C HIS A 234 -1.71 5.56 -10.11
N ILE A 235 -0.59 4.98 -10.50
CA ILE A 235 0.72 5.24 -9.86
C ILE A 235 1.28 6.52 -10.49
N LEU A 236 1.15 7.64 -9.77
CA LEU A 236 1.51 8.97 -10.25
C LEU A 236 2.94 9.34 -9.83
N ASP A 237 3.65 10.03 -10.73
CA ASP A 237 4.94 10.65 -10.40
C ASP A 237 4.71 12.05 -9.83
N SER A 238 5.15 12.27 -8.60
CA SER A 238 5.04 13.55 -7.90
C SER A 238 5.92 14.67 -8.49
N LYS A 239 6.82 14.36 -9.44
CA LYS A 239 7.68 15.33 -10.13
C LYS A 239 7.04 15.83 -11.42
N THR A 240 6.44 14.93 -12.19
CA THR A 240 5.82 15.26 -13.49
C THR A 240 4.32 15.54 -13.38
N GLY A 241 3.64 14.95 -12.37
CA GLY A 241 2.20 15.00 -12.17
C GLY A 241 1.41 14.04 -13.08
N TYR A 242 2.08 13.20 -13.84
CA TYR A 242 1.51 12.17 -14.70
C TYR A 242 1.79 10.77 -14.15
N PRO A 243 1.13 9.70 -14.67
CA PRO A 243 1.52 8.34 -14.37
C PRO A 243 3.02 8.08 -14.61
N VAL A 244 3.65 7.33 -13.72
CA VAL A 244 5.08 7.00 -13.79
C VAL A 244 5.40 6.30 -15.12
N GLU A 245 6.39 6.80 -15.83
CA GLU A 245 6.94 6.11 -17.00
C GLU A 245 7.92 5.01 -16.55
N THR A 246 7.55 3.77 -16.79
CA THR A 246 8.35 2.60 -16.39
C THR A 246 8.14 1.46 -17.36
N ASN A 247 9.10 0.55 -17.47
CA ASN A 247 8.94 -0.75 -18.15
C ASN A 247 8.48 -1.87 -17.19
N VAL A 248 8.36 -1.58 -15.89
CA VAL A 248 7.85 -2.52 -14.88
C VAL A 248 6.32 -2.57 -14.95
N ALA A 249 5.75 -3.76 -15.13
CA ALA A 249 4.30 -3.99 -15.10
C ALA A 249 3.80 -4.21 -13.66
N SER A 250 4.57 -4.94 -12.86
CA SER A 250 4.30 -5.13 -11.44
C SER A 250 5.59 -5.32 -10.65
N LEU A 251 5.55 -4.85 -9.40
CA LEU A 251 6.62 -5.03 -8.42
C LEU A 251 6.02 -5.59 -7.14
N THR A 252 6.53 -6.73 -6.71
CA THR A 252 6.18 -7.39 -5.45
C THR A 252 7.33 -7.25 -4.47
N ILE A 253 7.04 -6.85 -3.25
CA ILE A 253 7.99 -6.83 -2.13
C ILE A 253 7.55 -7.87 -1.10
N VAL A 254 8.48 -8.71 -0.68
CA VAL A 254 8.36 -9.58 0.50
C VAL A 254 9.08 -8.89 1.65
N SER A 255 8.42 -8.75 2.79
CA SER A 255 8.94 -8.01 3.94
C SER A 255 8.42 -8.57 5.26
N ASN A 256 9.08 -8.22 6.38
CA ASN A 256 8.64 -8.64 7.71
C ASN A 256 7.39 -7.87 8.18
N ARG A 257 7.28 -6.59 7.81
CA ARG A 257 6.10 -5.75 8.06
C ARG A 257 5.41 -5.44 6.74
N SER A 258 4.09 -5.46 6.75
CA SER A 258 3.31 -5.20 5.54
C SER A 258 3.41 -3.74 5.06
N VAL A 259 3.55 -2.79 5.99
CA VAL A 259 3.77 -1.39 5.65
C VAL A 259 5.09 -1.17 4.90
N ASP A 260 6.14 -1.94 5.21
CA ASP A 260 7.42 -1.85 4.50
C ASP A 260 7.26 -2.33 3.04
N GLY A 261 6.46 -3.38 2.81
CA GLY A 261 6.11 -3.81 1.45
C GLY A 261 5.44 -2.71 0.63
N GLU A 262 4.47 -1.99 1.19
CA GLU A 262 3.80 -0.84 0.55
C GLU A 262 4.79 0.32 0.28
N ILE A 263 5.64 0.62 1.25
CA ILE A 263 6.66 1.67 1.12
C ILE A 263 7.61 1.35 -0.04
N TRP A 264 8.18 0.16 -0.03
CA TRP A 264 9.21 -0.20 -1.00
C TRP A 264 8.66 -0.45 -2.40
N THR A 265 7.45 -1.02 -2.56
CA THR A 265 6.81 -1.10 -3.87
C THR A 265 6.62 0.30 -4.47
N THR A 266 6.18 1.28 -3.66
CA THR A 266 5.92 2.64 -4.13
C THR A 266 7.21 3.43 -4.37
N ARG A 267 8.21 3.31 -3.48
CA ARG A 267 9.51 3.98 -3.63
C ARG A 267 10.24 3.58 -4.90
N LEU A 268 10.15 2.30 -5.28
CA LEU A 268 10.96 1.73 -6.36
C LEU A 268 10.23 1.61 -7.69
N PHE A 269 8.93 1.84 -7.75
CA PHE A 269 8.13 1.52 -8.93
C PHE A 269 8.55 2.25 -10.22
N GLY A 270 9.15 3.43 -10.11
CA GLY A 270 9.67 4.22 -11.24
C GLY A 270 11.06 3.83 -11.72
N GLU A 271 11.74 2.95 -10.98
CA GLU A 271 13.12 2.56 -11.24
C GLU A 271 13.24 1.45 -12.31
N SER A 272 14.43 1.29 -12.88
CA SER A 272 14.73 0.14 -13.76
C SER A 272 14.86 -1.16 -12.96
N PRO A 273 14.63 -2.34 -13.56
CA PRO A 273 14.82 -3.62 -12.88
C PRO A 273 16.17 -3.79 -12.19
N SER A 274 17.25 -3.34 -12.82
CA SER A 274 18.60 -3.39 -12.24
C SER A 274 18.75 -2.45 -11.03
N SER A 275 18.19 -1.24 -11.10
CA SER A 275 18.19 -0.28 -9.98
C SER A 275 17.35 -0.79 -8.81
N ILE A 276 16.20 -1.42 -9.08
CA ILE A 276 15.36 -2.05 -8.04
C ILE A 276 16.16 -3.12 -7.30
N LEU A 277 16.77 -4.06 -8.03
CA LEU A 277 17.55 -5.14 -7.41
C LEU A 277 18.74 -4.59 -6.63
N GLU A 278 19.49 -3.62 -7.18
CA GLU A 278 20.63 -3.01 -6.48
C GLU A 278 20.22 -2.34 -5.16
N GLN A 279 19.06 -1.70 -5.11
CA GLN A 279 18.55 -1.07 -3.88
C GLN A 279 18.06 -2.11 -2.88
N VAL A 280 17.30 -3.11 -3.33
CA VAL A 280 16.76 -4.17 -2.47
C VAL A 280 17.85 -5.04 -1.85
N GLU A 281 18.90 -5.39 -2.61
CA GLU A 281 20.02 -6.21 -2.10
C GLU A 281 20.85 -5.51 -1.00
N LYS A 282 20.66 -4.19 -0.80
CA LYS A 282 21.25 -3.44 0.30
C LYS A 282 20.43 -3.44 1.59
N GLU A 283 19.18 -3.92 1.50
CA GLU A 283 18.23 -3.93 2.60
C GLU A 283 18.04 -5.36 3.13
N GLU A 284 18.36 -5.60 4.39
CA GLU A 284 18.33 -6.96 4.98
C GLU A 284 16.92 -7.53 5.21
N GLN A 285 15.87 -6.69 5.16
CA GLN A 285 14.52 -7.08 5.60
C GLN A 285 13.49 -7.16 4.47
N ILE A 286 13.92 -6.96 3.23
CA ILE A 286 13.02 -6.99 2.08
C ILE A 286 13.63 -7.80 0.94
N GLU A 287 12.74 -8.40 0.15
CA GLU A 287 13.07 -9.07 -1.10
C GLU A 287 12.11 -8.57 -2.19
N ALA A 288 12.54 -8.58 -3.44
CA ALA A 288 11.75 -8.12 -4.56
C ALA A 288 11.55 -9.17 -5.64
N LEU A 289 10.36 -9.18 -6.26
CA LEU A 289 10.08 -9.87 -7.51
C LEU A 289 9.32 -8.90 -8.42
N GLY A 290 9.82 -8.68 -9.63
CA GLY A 290 9.18 -7.80 -10.59
C GLY A 290 8.92 -8.48 -11.94
N ILE A 291 7.94 -7.95 -12.65
CA ILE A 291 7.57 -8.39 -13.99
C ILE A 291 7.55 -7.14 -14.88
N THR A 292 8.26 -7.20 -16.00
CA THR A 292 8.29 -6.12 -16.98
C THR A 292 7.09 -6.15 -17.93
N LYS A 293 6.82 -5.06 -18.66
CA LYS A 293 5.73 -4.96 -19.64
C LYS A 293 5.86 -5.98 -20.78
N ASP A 294 7.08 -6.39 -21.12
CA ASP A 294 7.36 -7.45 -22.11
C ASP A 294 7.30 -8.86 -21.51
N GLY A 295 7.09 -8.99 -20.19
CA GLY A 295 6.86 -10.25 -19.50
C GLY A 295 8.12 -10.89 -18.90
N GLN A 296 9.27 -10.20 -18.87
CA GLN A 296 10.47 -10.68 -18.23
C GLN A 296 10.31 -10.65 -16.70
N LEU A 297 10.73 -11.72 -16.04
CA LEU A 297 10.74 -11.87 -14.60
C LEU A 297 12.13 -11.53 -14.07
N PHE A 298 12.19 -10.74 -12.99
CA PHE A 298 13.40 -10.49 -12.23
C PHE A 298 13.12 -10.58 -10.74
N TYR A 299 14.08 -11.01 -9.92
CA TYR A 299 13.92 -11.12 -8.47
C TYR A 299 15.25 -11.07 -7.75
N SER A 300 15.23 -10.69 -6.47
CA SER A 300 16.39 -10.61 -5.60
C SER A 300 16.88 -12.00 -5.17
N SER A 301 18.14 -12.07 -4.76
CA SER A 301 18.87 -13.33 -4.51
C SER A 301 18.28 -14.17 -3.36
N GLY A 302 17.61 -13.54 -2.40
CA GLY A 302 16.98 -14.22 -1.26
C GLY A 302 15.67 -14.93 -1.61
N LEU A 303 15.03 -14.62 -2.76
CA LEU A 303 13.80 -15.28 -3.18
C LEU A 303 14.06 -16.59 -3.93
N LYS A 304 13.18 -17.57 -3.69
CA LYS A 304 13.13 -18.85 -4.43
C LYS A 304 11.70 -19.08 -4.92
N PRO A 305 11.25 -18.34 -5.95
CA PRO A 305 9.90 -18.48 -6.46
C PRO A 305 9.73 -19.83 -7.17
N GLU A 306 8.60 -20.50 -6.94
CA GLU A 306 8.18 -21.63 -7.74
C GLU A 306 7.52 -21.07 -9.02
N LEU A 307 8.22 -21.14 -10.15
CA LEU A 307 7.73 -20.62 -11.42
C LEU A 307 6.68 -21.56 -12.02
N LEU A 308 5.60 -20.97 -12.54
CA LEU A 308 4.48 -21.66 -13.16
C LEU A 308 4.51 -21.36 -14.68
N PHE A 309 5.23 -22.16 -15.46
CA PHE A 309 5.29 -22.05 -16.91
C PHE A 309 4.41 -23.10 -17.58
#